data_8f388f5cc916c90f29c01a14b4ae5094
#
_entry.id   8f388f5cc916c90f29c01a14b4ae5094
#
_cell.length_a   1.000
_cell.length_b   1.000
_cell.length_c   1.000
_cell.angle_alpha   90.00
_cell.angle_beta   90.00
_cell.angle_gamma   90.00
#
_symmetry.space_group_name_H-M   'P 1'
#
loop_
_entity.id
_entity.type
_entity.pdbx_description
1 polymer ?
#
loop_
_entity_poly.entity_id
_entity_poly.type
_entity_poly.pdbx_seq_one_letter_code
_entity_poly.pdbx_strand_id
1 'polypeptide(L)'
;MVNWKVVNYVLDKIPEFRYRNPIHGCGVWAPAIRYHEGIYYVCFPMPDEGIYMTTTKDPFGKWSEPVNIRPGAGWIDPCPFWDDDGKAYLVAGVAKSRIGYKSVLHMVEMQPDGMGLIGDEVKIFDGNENDQVTIEGPKLYKRNGYYYIFAPAGGVKTGWQTVLRSKNIFGPYEYKVVMRQGDSPVNGPHQGAWVDTVTGEDWFLHFQDVYAAGRIMHLQPMHWENDWPIIGVNKDGNDYGEPVMEYRKPNIGKNQTELSDTSKYPICEPDTTDEFDSNKLGIQWQWNSNPDKDWIEFVPEKSSIKLNAVNAVPLRPVGDYRNILLQKWPAPEFSCVTKMSISGMKEGDKAGVVSLGMNYIAMAIEVKNGEYVLQQINGTQFFDCDMPYTKEDIKNFVVYNGRLDSEKNIYFKYTVKCTGHIDHMELDLPVKNAPVESVTFEISYDGVNYENAFSIPSKAGRWVGVKNGVFVAHNSEVAGEKGFVMVDYVRYM
;
A
#
# COMPACT_ATOMS: atom_id res chain seq x y z
N MET A 1 1.13 13.79 -12.94
CA MET A 1 1.42 14.36 -11.61
C MET A 1 2.91 14.19 -11.35
N VAL A 2 3.61 15.27 -11.04
CA VAL A 2 5.09 15.25 -10.96
C VAL A 2 5.63 15.64 -9.59
N ASN A 3 4.76 16.09 -8.67
CA ASN A 3 5.17 16.56 -7.36
C ASN A 3 4.35 15.82 -6.30
N TRP A 4 5.02 15.02 -5.49
CA TRP A 4 4.41 14.28 -4.41
C TRP A 4 5.16 14.50 -3.11
N LYS A 5 4.42 14.72 -2.06
CA LYS A 5 4.95 14.79 -0.70
C LYS A 5 4.03 13.99 0.21
N VAL A 6 4.58 13.07 0.96
CA VAL A 6 3.86 12.44 2.08
C VAL A 6 3.75 13.48 3.18
N VAL A 7 2.55 13.79 3.62
CA VAL A 7 2.30 14.88 4.58
C VAL A 7 1.93 14.36 5.96
N ASN A 8 1.29 13.20 6.05
CA ASN A 8 0.85 12.64 7.32
C ASN A 8 0.45 11.16 7.19
N TYR A 9 0.37 10.46 8.31
CA TYR A 9 -0.33 9.20 8.48
C TYR A 9 -1.65 9.45 9.23
N VAL A 10 -2.71 8.81 8.74
CA VAL A 10 -4.04 8.88 9.38
C VAL A 10 -4.08 8.02 10.64
N LEU A 11 -3.34 6.92 10.66
CA LEU A 11 -3.28 5.96 11.76
C LEU A 11 -1.83 5.73 12.19
N ASP A 12 -1.54 5.91 13.46
CA ASP A 12 -0.26 5.52 14.06
C ASP A 12 -0.19 4.01 14.32
N LYS A 13 -1.36 3.39 14.58
CA LYS A 13 -1.53 1.96 14.87
C LYS A 13 -2.85 1.46 14.31
N ILE A 14 -2.86 0.18 13.91
CA ILE A 14 -4.12 -0.51 13.57
C ILE A 14 -4.88 -0.76 14.88
N PRO A 15 -6.19 -0.49 14.95
CA PRO A 15 -6.95 -0.48 16.20
C PRO A 15 -6.89 -1.76 17.03
N GLU A 16 -6.94 -2.93 16.39
CA GLU A 16 -7.10 -4.20 17.09
C GLU A 16 -5.80 -4.77 17.66
N PHE A 17 -5.84 -5.32 18.88
CA PHE A 17 -4.68 -5.86 19.58
C PHE A 17 -3.95 -6.98 18.82
N ARG A 18 -4.67 -7.77 18.01
CA ARG A 18 -4.06 -8.86 17.22
C ARG A 18 -2.97 -8.36 16.27
N TYR A 19 -3.04 -7.12 15.79
CA TYR A 19 -2.07 -6.48 14.89
C TYR A 19 -0.75 -6.06 15.56
N ARG A 20 -0.54 -6.40 16.82
CA ARG A 20 0.80 -6.42 17.41
C ARG A 20 1.73 -7.44 16.74
N ASN A 21 1.16 -8.39 16.01
CA ASN A 21 1.88 -9.32 15.12
C ASN A 21 1.50 -9.00 13.67
N PRO A 22 2.39 -9.24 12.70
CA PRO A 22 2.04 -9.14 11.30
C PRO A 22 0.94 -10.16 10.95
N ILE A 23 -0.09 -9.71 10.25
CA ILE A 23 -1.15 -10.55 9.71
C ILE A 23 -1.38 -10.11 8.27
N HIS A 24 -0.62 -10.71 7.36
CA HIS A 24 -0.61 -10.31 5.96
C HIS A 24 -1.96 -10.56 5.29
N GLY A 25 -2.42 -9.55 4.52
CA GLY A 25 -3.73 -9.57 3.88
C GLY A 25 -4.92 -9.25 4.78
N CYS A 26 -4.66 -8.90 6.05
CA CYS A 26 -5.64 -8.39 7.01
C CYS A 26 -5.36 -6.91 7.34
N GLY A 27 -6.08 -6.33 8.28
CA GLY A 27 -5.96 -4.93 8.67
C GLY A 27 -6.65 -3.98 7.71
N VAL A 28 -6.10 -2.80 7.54
CA VAL A 28 -6.72 -1.72 6.75
C VAL A 28 -6.60 -2.01 5.25
N TRP A 29 -7.77 -2.04 4.57
CA TRP A 29 -7.85 -2.09 3.11
C TRP A 29 -8.17 -0.71 2.55
N ALA A 30 -8.71 -0.62 1.31
CA ALA A 30 -8.85 0.63 0.57
C ALA A 30 -9.74 1.68 1.26
N PRO A 31 -9.18 2.81 1.73
CA PRO A 31 -9.94 3.89 2.37
C PRO A 31 -10.57 4.84 1.36
N ALA A 32 -11.54 5.63 1.83
CA ALA A 32 -12.00 6.83 1.16
C ALA A 32 -11.83 8.05 2.08
N ILE A 33 -11.44 9.19 1.49
CA ILE A 33 -11.42 10.48 2.17
C ILE A 33 -12.56 11.36 1.65
N ARG A 34 -13.24 12.06 2.55
CA ARG A 34 -14.25 13.07 2.25
C ARG A 34 -14.07 14.30 3.11
N TYR A 35 -14.49 15.43 2.59
CA TYR A 35 -14.59 16.67 3.34
C TYR A 35 -16.04 17.09 3.41
N HIS A 36 -16.51 17.39 4.61
CA HIS A 36 -17.86 17.87 4.86
C HIS A 36 -17.86 18.84 6.03
N GLU A 37 -18.43 20.05 5.84
CA GLU A 37 -18.60 21.08 6.86
C GLU A 37 -17.38 21.37 7.75
N GLY A 38 -16.20 21.53 7.13
CA GLY A 38 -14.98 21.87 7.86
C GLY A 38 -14.24 20.67 8.47
N ILE A 39 -14.73 19.46 8.27
CA ILE A 39 -14.17 18.22 8.81
C ILE A 39 -13.74 17.31 7.65
N TYR A 40 -12.55 16.72 7.76
CA TYR A 40 -12.09 15.63 6.93
C TYR A 40 -12.45 14.31 7.59
N TYR A 41 -13.02 13.40 6.82
CA TYR A 41 -13.40 12.05 7.21
C TYR A 41 -12.57 11.05 6.41
N VAL A 42 -11.93 10.10 7.08
CA VAL A 42 -11.34 8.92 6.43
C VAL A 42 -12.11 7.69 6.91
N CYS A 43 -12.80 7.07 5.96
CA CYS A 43 -13.54 5.84 6.16
C CYS A 43 -12.76 4.68 5.58
N PHE A 44 -12.50 3.64 6.35
CA PHE A 44 -11.70 2.51 5.91
C PHE A 44 -12.26 1.18 6.41
N PRO A 45 -12.12 0.12 5.61
CA PRO A 45 -12.51 -1.22 6.03
C PRO A 45 -11.34 -1.91 6.72
N MET A 46 -11.66 -2.66 7.73
CA MET A 46 -10.90 -3.80 8.21
C MET A 46 -11.80 -5.02 7.98
N PRO A 47 -11.61 -5.76 6.86
CA PRO A 47 -12.64 -6.71 6.37
C PRO A 47 -12.97 -7.85 7.30
N ASP A 48 -12.16 -8.08 8.32
CA ASP A 48 -12.39 -9.07 9.37
C ASP A 48 -13.15 -8.50 10.57
N GLU A 49 -13.07 -7.18 10.80
CA GLU A 49 -13.59 -6.47 11.99
C GLU A 49 -14.78 -5.57 11.67
N GLY A 50 -14.76 -4.87 10.52
CA GLY A 50 -15.81 -3.93 10.18
C GLY A 50 -15.34 -2.70 9.41
N ILE A 51 -16.18 -1.65 9.45
CA ILE A 51 -15.89 -0.34 8.84
C ILE A 51 -15.59 0.67 9.95
N TYR A 52 -14.49 1.37 9.78
CA TYR A 52 -14.01 2.38 10.73
C TYR A 52 -14.04 3.77 10.11
N MET A 53 -14.29 4.76 10.97
CA MET A 53 -14.25 6.18 10.65
C MET A 53 -13.29 6.90 11.58
N THR A 54 -12.46 7.79 11.02
CA THR A 54 -11.66 8.76 11.76
C THR A 54 -11.76 10.13 11.13
N THR A 55 -11.59 11.18 11.91
CA THR A 55 -11.84 12.55 11.49
C THR A 55 -10.75 13.51 11.96
N THR A 56 -10.62 14.64 11.25
CA THR A 56 -9.82 15.78 11.67
C THR A 56 -10.31 17.06 11.04
N LYS A 57 -10.00 18.20 11.66
CA LYS A 57 -10.16 19.55 11.05
C LYS A 57 -8.90 19.97 10.29
N ASP A 58 -7.76 19.35 10.60
CA ASP A 58 -6.47 19.61 9.96
C ASP A 58 -5.84 18.30 9.48
N PRO A 59 -5.83 18.01 8.16
CA PRO A 59 -5.28 16.76 7.64
C PRO A 59 -3.76 16.62 7.82
N PHE A 60 -3.06 17.72 8.13
CA PHE A 60 -1.63 17.71 8.48
C PHE A 60 -1.38 17.45 9.96
N GLY A 61 -2.41 17.55 10.78
CA GLY A 61 -2.39 17.35 12.23
C GLY A 61 -2.79 15.95 12.68
N LYS A 62 -3.19 15.86 13.94
CA LYS A 62 -3.64 14.60 14.54
C LYS A 62 -5.07 14.26 14.09
N TRP A 63 -5.27 12.99 13.75
CA TRP A 63 -6.59 12.40 13.49
C TRP A 63 -7.20 11.87 14.80
N SER A 64 -8.52 11.75 14.84
CA SER A 64 -9.23 11.14 15.98
C SER A 64 -8.93 9.65 16.08
N GLU A 65 -9.15 9.08 17.26
CA GLU A 65 -9.15 7.61 17.38
C GLU A 65 -10.26 7.03 16.46
N PRO A 66 -9.96 5.95 15.73
CA PRO A 66 -10.95 5.34 14.84
C PRO A 66 -12.14 4.74 15.59
N VAL A 67 -13.35 4.99 15.08
CA VAL A 67 -14.59 4.41 15.58
C VAL A 67 -15.08 3.33 14.63
N ASN A 68 -15.35 2.12 15.13
CA ASN A 68 -15.99 1.07 14.33
C ASN A 68 -17.47 1.41 14.16
N ILE A 69 -17.84 1.98 13.01
CA ILE A 69 -19.21 2.42 12.71
C ILE A 69 -20.10 1.31 12.19
N ARG A 70 -19.52 0.19 11.73
CA ARG A 70 -20.21 -1.02 11.27
C ARG A 70 -19.41 -2.26 11.67
N PRO A 71 -19.65 -2.84 12.83
CA PRO A 71 -19.03 -4.12 13.21
C PRO A 71 -19.45 -5.27 12.29
N GLY A 72 -18.54 -6.23 12.10
CA GLY A 72 -18.78 -7.44 11.32
C GLY A 72 -17.99 -7.49 10.01
N ALA A 73 -17.67 -8.70 9.61
CA ALA A 73 -16.80 -8.97 8.47
C ALA A 73 -17.47 -8.67 7.12
N GLY A 74 -16.64 -8.53 6.09
CA GLY A 74 -17.01 -8.68 4.68
C GLY A 74 -17.17 -7.39 3.88
N TRP A 75 -17.46 -6.25 4.47
CA TRP A 75 -17.55 -4.99 3.73
C TRP A 75 -16.17 -4.43 3.43
N ILE A 76 -16.02 -3.89 2.20
CA ILE A 76 -14.78 -3.29 1.70
C ILE A 76 -15.07 -1.99 0.96
N ASP A 77 -14.03 -1.17 0.78
CA ASP A 77 -14.03 0.05 -0.04
C ASP A 77 -15.16 1.04 0.33
N PRO A 78 -15.38 1.34 1.60
CA PRO A 78 -16.49 2.18 2.02
C PRO A 78 -16.31 3.61 1.51
N CYS A 79 -17.43 4.26 1.14
CA CYS A 79 -17.43 5.66 0.77
C CYS A 79 -18.59 6.38 1.44
N PRO A 80 -18.35 7.28 2.42
CA PRO A 80 -19.37 8.10 3.00
C PRO A 80 -19.79 9.23 2.06
N PHE A 81 -21.05 9.65 2.14
CA PHE A 81 -21.63 10.71 1.34
C PHE A 81 -22.67 11.47 2.18
N TRP A 82 -22.66 12.80 2.08
CA TRP A 82 -23.64 13.69 2.67
C TRP A 82 -24.47 14.32 1.57
N ASP A 83 -25.79 14.21 1.68
CA ASP A 83 -26.74 14.75 0.70
C ASP A 83 -27.19 16.16 1.08
N ASP A 84 -27.77 16.88 0.11
CA ASP A 84 -28.25 18.25 0.25
C ASP A 84 -29.46 18.37 1.22
N ASP A 85 -30.15 17.26 1.51
CA ASP A 85 -31.25 17.19 2.45
C ASP A 85 -30.82 17.02 3.92
N GLY A 86 -29.52 16.99 4.17
CA GLY A 86 -28.91 16.80 5.50
C GLY A 86 -28.79 15.35 5.94
N LYS A 87 -29.17 14.39 5.10
CA LYS A 87 -28.93 12.97 5.34
C LYS A 87 -27.55 12.55 4.90
N ALA A 88 -27.05 11.46 5.49
CA ALA A 88 -25.79 10.87 5.12
C ALA A 88 -25.94 9.39 4.80
N TYR A 89 -25.06 8.88 3.94
CA TYR A 89 -25.11 7.50 3.44
C TYR A 89 -23.72 6.89 3.35
N LEU A 90 -23.65 5.58 3.48
CA LEU A 90 -22.44 4.80 3.26
C LEU A 90 -22.68 3.78 2.14
N VAL A 91 -21.89 3.82 1.07
CA VAL A 91 -21.86 2.78 0.04
C VAL A 91 -20.58 1.96 0.17
N ALA A 92 -20.66 0.65 -0.03
CA ALA A 92 -19.51 -0.25 0.06
C ALA A 92 -19.66 -1.48 -0.86
N GLY A 93 -18.53 -2.08 -1.21
CA GLY A 93 -18.46 -3.40 -1.82
C GLY A 93 -18.33 -4.51 -0.78
N VAL A 94 -18.17 -5.77 -1.27
CA VAL A 94 -18.03 -6.95 -0.40
C VAL A 94 -16.90 -7.86 -0.83
N ALA A 95 -16.23 -8.50 0.13
CA ALA A 95 -15.08 -9.38 -0.07
C ALA A 95 -15.48 -10.85 -0.02
N LYS A 96 -15.37 -11.56 -1.17
CA LYS A 96 -15.63 -13.00 -1.24
C LYS A 96 -14.81 -13.80 -0.23
N SER A 97 -13.59 -13.40 0.03
CA SER A 97 -12.69 -14.08 0.97
C SER A 97 -13.16 -14.04 2.43
N ARG A 98 -14.17 -13.22 2.76
CA ARG A 98 -14.71 -13.08 4.12
C ARG A 98 -16.15 -13.58 4.24
N ILE A 99 -16.98 -13.36 3.23
CA ILE A 99 -18.41 -13.69 3.29
C ILE A 99 -18.90 -14.58 2.15
N GLY A 100 -18.00 -15.14 1.33
CA GLY A 100 -18.30 -16.15 0.33
C GLY A 100 -18.81 -15.65 -1.03
N TYR A 101 -19.16 -14.36 -1.17
CA TYR A 101 -19.60 -13.76 -2.45
C TYR A 101 -18.94 -12.38 -2.68
N LYS A 102 -18.95 -11.90 -3.92
CA LYS A 102 -18.39 -10.62 -4.36
C LYS A 102 -19.25 -9.98 -5.44
N SER A 103 -18.80 -8.83 -5.92
CA SER A 103 -19.41 -8.10 -7.05
C SER A 103 -20.78 -7.51 -6.71
N VAL A 104 -21.03 -7.21 -5.44
CA VAL A 104 -22.28 -6.62 -4.96
C VAL A 104 -21.98 -5.32 -4.23
N LEU A 105 -22.77 -4.27 -4.52
CA LEU A 105 -22.70 -3.01 -3.81
C LEU A 105 -23.90 -2.87 -2.86
N HIS A 106 -23.60 -2.49 -1.64
CA HIS A 106 -24.57 -2.20 -0.59
C HIS A 106 -24.55 -0.71 -0.24
N MET A 107 -25.68 -0.21 0.21
CA MET A 107 -25.86 1.13 0.75
C MET A 107 -26.66 1.08 2.02
N VAL A 108 -26.35 2.01 2.94
CA VAL A 108 -27.07 2.19 4.21
C VAL A 108 -27.08 3.68 4.55
N GLU A 109 -28.14 4.15 5.20
CA GLU A 109 -28.19 5.49 5.79
C GLU A 109 -27.21 5.57 6.97
N MET A 110 -26.47 6.66 7.07
CA MET A 110 -25.47 6.94 8.09
C MET A 110 -25.93 8.12 8.96
N GLN A 111 -25.53 8.16 10.22
CA GLN A 111 -25.74 9.35 11.04
C GLN A 111 -25.04 10.56 10.38
N PRO A 112 -25.63 11.77 10.45
CA PRO A 112 -25.05 12.96 9.81
C PRO A 112 -23.64 13.31 10.29
N ASP A 113 -23.29 12.94 11.52
CA ASP A 113 -21.93 13.11 12.06
C ASP A 113 -20.91 12.06 11.56
N GLY A 114 -21.38 11.05 10.80
CA GLY A 114 -20.55 9.97 10.26
C GLY A 114 -20.18 8.87 11.26
N MET A 115 -20.68 8.92 12.51
CA MET A 115 -20.20 8.06 13.59
C MET A 115 -21.07 6.83 13.86
N GLY A 116 -21.99 6.50 12.96
CA GLY A 116 -22.83 5.31 13.07
C GLY A 116 -23.74 5.13 11.86
N LEU A 117 -24.36 3.96 11.75
CA LEU A 117 -25.31 3.63 10.69
C LEU A 117 -26.74 3.65 11.22
N ILE A 118 -27.71 3.92 10.33
CA ILE A 118 -29.12 4.01 10.61
C ILE A 118 -29.90 3.09 9.66
N GLY A 119 -30.72 2.22 10.20
CA GLY A 119 -31.60 1.36 9.40
C GLY A 119 -30.91 0.17 8.74
N ASP A 120 -31.55 -0.33 7.70
CA ASP A 120 -31.16 -1.59 7.03
C ASP A 120 -30.15 -1.38 5.90
N GLU A 121 -29.26 -2.35 5.72
CA GLU A 121 -28.34 -2.43 4.60
C GLU A 121 -29.10 -2.89 3.34
N VAL A 122 -29.07 -2.10 2.27
CA VAL A 122 -29.77 -2.37 1.03
C VAL A 122 -28.79 -2.76 -0.06
N LYS A 123 -28.99 -3.90 -0.71
CA LYS A 123 -28.29 -4.27 -1.96
C LYS A 123 -28.80 -3.34 -3.07
N ILE A 124 -27.93 -2.48 -3.59
CA ILE A 124 -28.27 -1.48 -4.62
C ILE A 124 -27.86 -1.90 -6.04
N PHE A 125 -26.87 -2.79 -6.16
CA PHE A 125 -26.40 -3.27 -7.45
C PHE A 125 -25.75 -4.66 -7.31
N ASP A 126 -26.02 -5.54 -8.27
CA ASP A 126 -25.40 -6.86 -8.37
C ASP A 126 -24.66 -6.98 -9.71
N GLY A 127 -23.34 -6.91 -9.65
CA GLY A 127 -22.50 -6.99 -10.84
C GLY A 127 -22.44 -8.39 -11.46
N ASN A 128 -22.82 -9.44 -10.72
CA ASN A 128 -22.89 -10.78 -11.28
C ASN A 128 -24.08 -10.93 -12.25
N GLU A 129 -25.14 -10.15 -12.05
CA GLU A 129 -26.33 -10.12 -12.90
C GLU A 129 -26.21 -9.13 -14.07
N ASN A 130 -25.15 -8.28 -14.07
CA ASN A 130 -25.00 -7.14 -14.97
C ASN A 130 -23.64 -7.12 -15.71
N ASP A 131 -22.96 -8.25 -15.87
CA ASP A 131 -21.62 -8.35 -16.50
C ASP A 131 -20.56 -7.40 -15.93
N GLN A 132 -20.72 -7.02 -14.66
CA GLN A 132 -19.79 -6.20 -13.90
C GLN A 132 -19.09 -7.01 -12.81
N VAL A 133 -18.56 -8.17 -13.19
CA VAL A 133 -17.87 -9.07 -12.26
C VAL A 133 -16.70 -8.36 -11.59
N THR A 134 -16.55 -8.58 -10.30
CA THR A 134 -15.56 -7.89 -9.46
C THR A 134 -15.78 -6.37 -9.41
N ILE A 135 -17.04 -5.91 -9.48
CA ILE A 135 -17.35 -4.51 -9.17
C ILE A 135 -17.10 -4.26 -7.70
N GLU A 136 -16.30 -3.21 -7.41
CA GLU A 136 -15.86 -2.83 -6.07
C GLU A 136 -15.47 -1.34 -6.05
N GLY A 137 -14.87 -0.83 -4.99
CA GLY A 137 -14.32 0.53 -4.96
C GLY A 137 -15.33 1.66 -5.16
N PRO A 138 -16.60 1.58 -4.72
CA PRO A 138 -17.60 2.57 -5.06
C PRO A 138 -17.25 3.94 -4.48
N LYS A 139 -17.48 5.01 -5.28
CA LYS A 139 -17.40 6.40 -4.87
C LYS A 139 -18.68 7.13 -5.28
N LEU A 140 -19.44 7.58 -4.29
CA LEU A 140 -20.76 8.20 -4.48
C LEU A 140 -20.65 9.73 -4.60
N TYR A 141 -21.36 10.28 -5.59
CA TYR A 141 -21.46 11.70 -5.89
C TYR A 141 -22.87 12.09 -6.30
N LYS A 142 -23.19 13.39 -6.31
CA LYS A 142 -24.44 13.94 -6.82
C LYS A 142 -24.16 15.06 -7.83
N ARG A 143 -24.86 15.02 -8.98
CA ARG A 143 -24.75 16.05 -10.01
C ARG A 143 -26.04 16.10 -10.84
N ASN A 144 -26.53 17.30 -11.13
CA ASN A 144 -27.71 17.52 -11.98
C ASN A 144 -28.95 16.68 -11.58
N GLY A 145 -29.16 16.47 -10.26
CA GLY A 145 -30.28 15.69 -9.73
C GLY A 145 -30.14 14.16 -9.90
N TYR A 146 -28.97 13.69 -10.27
CA TYR A 146 -28.61 12.26 -10.29
C TYR A 146 -27.59 11.94 -9.19
N TYR A 147 -27.69 10.74 -8.64
CA TYR A 147 -26.65 10.09 -7.85
C TYR A 147 -25.78 9.25 -8.79
N TYR A 148 -24.48 9.37 -8.64
CA TYR A 148 -23.48 8.65 -9.43
C TYR A 148 -22.61 7.81 -8.53
N ILE A 149 -22.43 6.52 -8.85
CA ILE A 149 -21.49 5.65 -8.18
C ILE A 149 -20.41 5.25 -9.18
N PHE A 150 -19.21 5.76 -8.99
CA PHE A 150 -18.04 5.36 -9.77
C PHE A 150 -17.48 4.09 -9.14
N ALA A 151 -17.56 2.97 -9.84
CA ALA A 151 -17.12 1.68 -9.33
C ALA A 151 -16.42 0.89 -10.46
N PRO A 152 -15.12 0.55 -10.30
CA PRO A 152 -14.42 -0.29 -11.28
C PRO A 152 -14.92 -1.72 -11.20
N ALA A 153 -14.78 -2.44 -12.33
CA ALA A 153 -15.09 -3.86 -12.45
C ALA A 153 -14.01 -4.58 -13.28
N GLY A 154 -14.04 -5.91 -13.36
CA GLY A 154 -13.11 -6.73 -14.14
C GLY A 154 -11.73 -6.95 -13.52
N GLY A 155 -11.50 -6.47 -12.28
CA GLY A 155 -10.26 -6.67 -11.53
C GLY A 155 -9.14 -5.67 -11.87
N VAL A 156 -8.13 -5.62 -11.00
CA VAL A 156 -7.10 -4.56 -10.99
C VAL A 156 -6.14 -4.57 -12.19
N LYS A 157 -6.01 -5.68 -12.91
CA LYS A 157 -5.07 -5.79 -14.05
C LYS A 157 -5.75 -5.67 -15.41
N THR A 158 -7.00 -6.04 -15.51
CA THR A 158 -7.72 -6.18 -16.79
C THR A 158 -9.06 -5.48 -16.82
N GLY A 159 -9.43 -4.79 -15.73
CA GLY A 159 -10.74 -4.20 -15.55
C GLY A 159 -10.94 -2.87 -16.27
N TRP A 160 -12.04 -2.26 -15.94
CA TRP A 160 -12.52 -1.01 -16.50
C TRP A 160 -13.24 -0.17 -15.45
N GLN A 161 -13.46 1.11 -15.75
CA GLN A 161 -14.25 1.97 -14.90
C GLN A 161 -15.71 1.97 -15.33
N THR A 162 -16.58 1.53 -14.45
CA THR A 162 -18.03 1.64 -14.59
C THR A 162 -18.54 2.82 -13.76
N VAL A 163 -19.61 3.45 -14.23
CA VAL A 163 -20.39 4.43 -13.49
C VAL A 163 -21.85 3.98 -13.48
N LEU A 164 -22.43 3.98 -12.28
CA LEU A 164 -23.85 3.75 -12.04
C LEU A 164 -24.54 5.09 -11.87
N ARG A 165 -25.77 5.24 -12.37
CA ARG A 165 -26.57 6.49 -12.27
C ARG A 165 -27.99 6.22 -11.88
N SER A 166 -28.56 7.00 -10.97
CA SER A 166 -29.98 6.97 -10.57
C SER A 166 -30.47 8.33 -10.10
N LYS A 167 -31.78 8.57 -10.19
CA LYS A 167 -32.44 9.71 -9.54
C LYS A 167 -32.81 9.44 -8.08
N ASN A 168 -32.75 8.19 -7.65
CA ASN A 168 -33.00 7.78 -6.26
C ASN A 168 -31.72 7.18 -5.71
N ILE A 169 -31.32 7.57 -4.49
CA ILE A 169 -30.08 7.13 -3.89
C ILE A 169 -30.01 5.61 -3.67
N PHE A 170 -31.13 4.95 -3.44
CA PHE A 170 -31.21 3.50 -3.35
C PHE A 170 -31.47 2.79 -4.70
N GLY A 171 -31.49 3.55 -5.81
CA GLY A 171 -31.72 3.00 -7.14
C GLY A 171 -33.19 2.91 -7.56
N PRO A 172 -33.52 2.15 -8.61
CA PRO A 172 -32.61 1.34 -9.40
C PRO A 172 -31.57 2.15 -10.17
N TYR A 173 -30.38 1.57 -10.33
CA TYR A 173 -29.28 2.18 -11.05
C TYR A 173 -29.16 1.63 -12.47
N GLU A 174 -29.08 2.50 -13.47
CA GLU A 174 -28.52 2.20 -14.78
C GLU A 174 -27.00 2.33 -14.75
N TYR A 175 -26.28 1.67 -15.68
CA TYR A 175 -24.82 1.72 -15.66
C TYR A 175 -24.23 1.88 -17.07
N LYS A 176 -23.01 2.42 -17.12
CA LYS A 176 -22.20 2.57 -18.32
C LYS A 176 -20.73 2.35 -17.99
N VAL A 177 -20.02 1.65 -18.88
CA VAL A 177 -18.54 1.63 -18.83
C VAL A 177 -18.04 2.93 -19.46
N VAL A 178 -17.23 3.69 -18.74
CA VAL A 178 -16.82 5.05 -19.10
C VAL A 178 -15.32 5.20 -19.35
N MET A 179 -14.53 4.17 -19.00
CA MET A 179 -13.10 4.09 -19.33
C MET A 179 -12.66 2.64 -19.41
N ARG A 180 -11.91 2.32 -20.46
CA ARG A 180 -11.21 1.04 -20.65
C ARG A 180 -9.75 1.29 -20.97
N GLN A 181 -8.90 0.28 -20.81
CA GLN A 181 -7.49 0.36 -21.19
C GLN A 181 -7.31 0.79 -22.66
N GLY A 182 -8.06 0.18 -23.59
CA GLY A 182 -7.88 0.38 -25.01
C GLY A 182 -6.44 0.05 -25.45
N ASP A 183 -5.85 0.93 -26.26
CA ASP A 183 -4.47 0.84 -26.73
C ASP A 183 -3.45 1.48 -25.76
N SER A 184 -3.92 1.99 -24.62
CA SER A 184 -3.05 2.66 -23.66
C SER A 184 -2.21 1.62 -22.88
N PRO A 185 -1.00 1.99 -22.42
CA PRO A 185 -0.19 1.13 -21.55
C PRO A 185 -0.74 1.05 -20.12
N VAL A 186 -1.79 1.82 -19.78
CA VAL A 186 -2.36 1.90 -18.42
C VAL A 186 -3.47 0.86 -18.30
N ASN A 187 -3.15 -0.27 -17.66
CA ASN A 187 -4.09 -1.36 -17.48
C ASN A 187 -5.12 -1.07 -16.37
N GLY A 188 -6.19 -1.81 -16.37
CA GLY A 188 -7.22 -2.00 -15.35
C GLY A 188 -7.44 -0.83 -14.39
N PRO A 189 -8.00 0.32 -14.82
CA PRO A 189 -8.23 1.46 -13.93
C PRO A 189 -9.08 1.03 -12.73
N HIS A 190 -8.59 1.32 -11.52
CA HIS A 190 -9.22 0.84 -10.29
C HIS A 190 -9.17 1.88 -9.17
N GLN A 191 -10.10 1.78 -8.20
CA GLN A 191 -10.21 2.63 -7.00
C GLN A 191 -10.18 4.12 -7.33
N GLY A 192 -10.86 4.51 -8.42
CA GLY A 192 -10.82 5.88 -8.91
C GLY A 192 -11.75 6.83 -8.17
N ALA A 193 -11.47 8.13 -8.32
CA ALA A 193 -12.25 9.21 -7.76
C ALA A 193 -12.37 10.36 -8.75
N TRP A 194 -13.58 10.86 -8.92
CA TRP A 194 -13.83 12.13 -9.60
C TRP A 194 -13.41 13.29 -8.69
N VAL A 195 -12.69 14.23 -9.27
CA VAL A 195 -12.22 15.46 -8.63
C VAL A 195 -12.50 16.63 -9.57
N ASP A 196 -13.18 17.65 -9.09
CA ASP A 196 -13.38 18.91 -9.79
C ASP A 196 -12.40 19.99 -9.32
N THR A 197 -12.10 20.95 -10.21
CA THR A 197 -11.28 22.10 -9.87
C THR A 197 -12.15 23.33 -9.57
N VAL A 198 -11.58 24.31 -8.89
CA VAL A 198 -12.26 25.60 -8.63
C VAL A 198 -12.63 26.37 -9.92
N THR A 199 -12.11 25.97 -11.06
CA THR A 199 -12.41 26.54 -12.38
C THR A 199 -13.46 25.72 -13.16
N GLY A 200 -14.00 24.66 -12.56
CA GLY A 200 -15.03 23.83 -13.15
C GLY A 200 -14.52 22.78 -14.15
N GLU A 201 -13.24 22.41 -14.07
CA GLU A 201 -12.72 21.26 -14.81
C GLU A 201 -12.92 19.97 -14.01
N ASP A 202 -13.29 18.92 -14.71
CA ASP A 202 -13.45 17.58 -14.15
C ASP A 202 -12.23 16.72 -14.45
N TRP A 203 -11.77 15.98 -13.45
CA TRP A 203 -10.62 15.09 -13.52
C TRP A 203 -10.91 13.79 -12.80
N PHE A 204 -10.19 12.73 -13.16
CA PHE A 204 -10.33 11.41 -12.55
C PHE A 204 -8.99 10.87 -12.09
N LEU A 205 -8.87 10.58 -10.81
CA LEU A 205 -7.73 9.87 -10.21
C LEU A 205 -8.02 8.38 -10.20
N HIS A 206 -7.06 7.56 -10.60
CA HIS A 206 -7.12 6.11 -10.46
C HIS A 206 -5.72 5.53 -10.35
N PHE A 207 -5.61 4.26 -10.01
CA PHE A 207 -4.31 3.58 -10.06
C PHE A 207 -4.23 2.60 -11.25
N GLN A 208 -2.99 2.27 -11.60
CA GLN A 208 -2.55 1.16 -12.42
C GLN A 208 -1.81 0.16 -11.54
N ASP A 209 -2.08 -1.15 -11.70
CA ASP A 209 -1.29 -2.20 -11.04
C ASP A 209 -0.02 -2.48 -11.85
N VAL A 210 1.14 -2.22 -11.24
CA VAL A 210 2.47 -2.42 -11.84
C VAL A 210 3.23 -3.48 -11.03
N TYR A 211 2.62 -4.62 -10.86
CA TYR A 211 3.17 -5.82 -10.23
C TYR A 211 3.96 -5.55 -8.94
N ALA A 212 5.29 -5.85 -8.89
CA ALA A 212 6.10 -5.69 -7.68
C ALA A 212 6.29 -4.22 -7.29
N ALA A 213 6.30 -3.27 -8.23
CA ALA A 213 6.32 -1.85 -7.95
C ALA A 213 4.99 -1.34 -7.34
N GLY A 214 3.93 -2.14 -7.41
CA GLY A 214 2.64 -1.86 -6.77
C GLY A 214 1.73 -0.99 -7.61
N ARG A 215 0.98 -0.11 -6.96
CA ARG A 215 -0.11 0.65 -7.58
C ARG A 215 0.32 2.09 -7.84
N ILE A 216 0.44 2.42 -9.12
CA ILE A 216 0.90 3.74 -9.59
C ILE A 216 -0.33 4.61 -9.89
N MET A 217 -0.33 5.84 -9.37
CA MET A 217 -1.44 6.76 -9.53
C MET A 217 -1.38 7.53 -10.86
N HIS A 218 -2.52 7.62 -11.52
CA HIS A 218 -2.74 8.40 -12.74
C HIS A 218 -3.81 9.46 -12.51
N LEU A 219 -3.69 10.58 -13.23
CA LEU A 219 -4.70 11.62 -13.32
C LEU A 219 -5.17 11.71 -14.78
N GLN A 220 -6.44 11.47 -15.03
CA GLN A 220 -7.05 11.51 -16.35
C GLN A 220 -7.93 12.75 -16.52
N PRO A 221 -8.00 13.35 -17.72
CA PRO A 221 -9.04 14.31 -18.05
C PRO A 221 -10.41 13.62 -17.98
N MET A 222 -11.43 14.36 -17.61
CA MET A 222 -12.81 13.88 -17.62
C MET A 222 -13.74 14.99 -18.13
N HIS A 223 -14.78 14.62 -18.84
CA HIS A 223 -15.84 15.53 -19.24
C HIS A 223 -17.19 14.80 -19.27
N TRP A 224 -18.28 15.54 -19.34
CA TRP A 224 -19.64 15.01 -19.28
C TRP A 224 -20.34 15.15 -20.64
N GLU A 225 -20.93 14.05 -21.10
CA GLU A 225 -21.76 13.98 -22.30
C GLU A 225 -23.10 13.32 -21.95
N ASN A 226 -24.23 14.01 -22.17
CA ASN A 226 -25.57 13.51 -21.88
C ASN A 226 -25.72 12.98 -20.44
N ASP A 227 -25.16 13.71 -19.46
CA ASP A 227 -25.09 13.33 -18.05
C ASP A 227 -24.38 11.98 -17.79
N TRP A 228 -23.43 11.60 -18.65
CA TRP A 228 -22.49 10.51 -18.42
C TRP A 228 -21.04 11.03 -18.49
N PRO A 229 -20.14 10.60 -17.60
CA PRO A 229 -18.74 10.97 -17.72
C PRO A 229 -18.06 10.16 -18.80
N ILE A 230 -17.14 10.80 -19.52
CA ILE A 230 -16.12 10.16 -20.36
C ILE A 230 -14.78 10.45 -19.71
N ILE A 231 -14.04 9.40 -19.36
CA ILE A 231 -12.77 9.50 -18.60
C ILE A 231 -11.62 9.15 -19.53
N GLY A 232 -10.58 9.99 -19.56
CA GLY A 232 -9.49 9.89 -20.51
C GLY A 232 -9.87 10.55 -21.84
N VAL A 233 -9.37 10.01 -22.95
CA VAL A 233 -9.63 10.52 -24.29
C VAL A 233 -10.43 9.50 -25.06
N ASN A 234 -11.57 9.94 -25.61
CA ASN A 234 -12.36 9.13 -26.53
C ASN A 234 -11.63 9.09 -27.89
N LYS A 235 -11.23 7.90 -28.29
CA LYS A 235 -10.72 7.60 -29.62
C LYS A 235 -11.79 6.88 -30.42
N ASP A 236 -11.85 7.10 -31.67
CA ASP A 236 -12.68 6.34 -32.62
C ASP A 236 -14.22 6.42 -32.40
N GLY A 237 -14.69 7.40 -31.63
CA GLY A 237 -16.12 7.59 -31.36
C GLY A 237 -16.76 6.51 -30.48
N ASN A 238 -15.96 5.85 -29.64
CA ASN A 238 -16.44 4.89 -28.65
C ASN A 238 -17.30 5.56 -27.57
N ASP A 239 -18.09 4.77 -26.87
CA ASP A 239 -18.90 5.21 -25.71
C ASP A 239 -18.10 5.38 -24.43
N TYR A 240 -16.77 5.19 -24.45
CA TYR A 240 -15.86 5.27 -23.32
C TYR A 240 -14.56 5.97 -23.72
N GLY A 241 -13.82 6.45 -22.73
CA GLY A 241 -12.48 6.99 -22.95
C GLY A 241 -11.37 5.98 -22.65
N GLU A 242 -10.15 6.33 -23.07
CA GLU A 242 -8.93 5.58 -22.78
C GLU A 242 -7.98 6.44 -21.94
N PRO A 243 -7.22 5.84 -21.00
CA PRO A 243 -6.22 6.56 -20.22
C PRO A 243 -5.15 7.20 -21.12
N VAL A 244 -4.67 8.37 -20.73
CA VAL A 244 -3.55 9.05 -21.38
C VAL A 244 -2.36 9.15 -20.42
N MET A 245 -1.13 9.05 -20.95
CA MET A 245 0.10 9.21 -20.18
C MET A 245 0.49 10.67 -20.02
N GLU A 246 0.08 11.52 -20.95
CA GLU A 246 0.37 12.94 -20.97
C GLU A 246 -0.89 13.74 -21.27
N TYR A 247 -1.09 14.81 -20.55
CA TYR A 247 -2.16 15.78 -20.80
C TYR A 247 -1.78 17.15 -20.25
N ARG A 248 -2.55 18.18 -20.63
CA ARG A 248 -2.37 19.52 -20.03
C ARG A 248 -2.57 19.47 -18.52
N LYS A 249 -1.92 20.35 -17.78
CA LYS A 249 -2.14 20.47 -16.33
C LYS A 249 -3.56 20.97 -16.03
N PRO A 250 -4.17 20.52 -14.92
CA PRO A 250 -5.43 21.07 -14.43
C PRO A 250 -5.34 22.59 -14.25
N ASN A 251 -6.40 23.29 -14.64
CA ASN A 251 -6.55 24.69 -14.30
C ASN A 251 -7.12 24.82 -12.87
N ILE A 252 -6.33 25.34 -11.97
CA ILE A 252 -6.72 25.53 -10.55
C ILE A 252 -6.91 27.02 -10.21
N GLY A 253 -7.16 27.87 -11.21
CA GLY A 253 -7.41 29.31 -11.02
C GLY A 253 -6.17 30.14 -10.76
N LYS A 254 -4.97 29.56 -10.80
CA LYS A 254 -3.68 30.26 -10.70
C LYS A 254 -3.05 30.42 -12.08
N ASN A 255 -2.35 31.53 -12.31
CA ASN A 255 -1.66 31.72 -13.58
C ASN A 255 -0.44 30.78 -13.71
N GLN A 256 -0.02 30.48 -14.95
CA GLN A 256 1.08 29.54 -15.22
C GLN A 256 2.41 30.01 -14.63
N THR A 257 2.65 31.34 -14.58
CA THR A 257 3.86 31.93 -13.99
C THR A 257 3.90 31.66 -12.48
N GLU A 258 2.74 31.78 -11.80
CA GLU A 258 2.64 31.46 -10.38
C GLU A 258 2.87 29.97 -10.10
N LEU A 259 2.30 29.08 -10.93
CA LEU A 259 2.46 27.63 -10.80
C LEU A 259 3.87 27.14 -11.17
N SER A 260 4.62 27.90 -11.98
CA SER A 260 6.01 27.58 -12.31
C SER A 260 7.02 28.12 -11.29
N ASP A 261 6.57 28.86 -10.28
CA ASP A 261 7.41 29.33 -9.19
C ASP A 261 7.83 28.14 -8.28
N THR A 262 9.00 27.59 -8.56
CA THR A 262 9.55 26.45 -7.82
C THR A 262 9.89 26.77 -6.36
N SER A 263 9.94 28.05 -5.97
CA SER A 263 10.10 28.43 -4.56
C SER A 263 8.83 28.21 -3.75
N LYS A 264 7.65 28.36 -4.38
CA LYS A 264 6.33 28.09 -3.78
C LYS A 264 5.84 26.66 -4.01
N TYR A 265 6.16 26.11 -5.17
CA TYR A 265 5.71 24.78 -5.61
C TYR A 265 6.93 23.96 -6.06
N PRO A 266 7.82 23.58 -5.13
CA PRO A 266 9.01 22.82 -5.47
C PRO A 266 8.62 21.47 -6.09
N ILE A 267 9.45 20.99 -7.01
CA ILE A 267 9.38 19.61 -7.44
C ILE A 267 9.74 18.75 -6.22
N CYS A 268 8.82 17.90 -5.80
CA CYS A 268 9.00 17.03 -4.64
C CYS A 268 8.81 15.57 -5.05
N GLU A 269 9.70 14.75 -4.55
CA GLU A 269 9.56 13.30 -4.53
C GLU A 269 9.46 12.83 -3.07
N PRO A 270 8.77 11.73 -2.77
CA PRO A 270 8.78 11.16 -1.43
C PRO A 270 10.22 10.87 -0.98
N ASP A 271 10.52 11.20 0.27
CA ASP A 271 11.81 10.88 0.87
C ASP A 271 12.06 9.37 0.85
N THR A 272 13.30 8.98 0.58
CA THR A 272 13.74 7.58 0.56
C THR A 272 14.98 7.34 1.40
N THR A 273 16.04 8.11 1.14
CA THR A 273 17.30 8.07 1.91
C THR A 273 17.06 8.57 3.33
N ASP A 274 17.69 7.92 4.32
CA ASP A 274 17.70 8.37 5.71
C ASP A 274 19.10 8.18 6.29
N GLU A 275 19.69 9.27 6.80
CA GLU A 275 20.98 9.30 7.47
C GLU A 275 20.82 9.15 8.99
N PHE A 276 19.59 9.04 9.49
CA PHE A 276 19.24 8.92 10.90
C PHE A 276 19.88 9.99 11.80
N ASP A 277 19.97 11.21 11.31
CA ASP A 277 20.54 12.36 12.03
C ASP A 277 19.53 13.09 12.92
N SER A 278 18.30 12.57 12.99
CA SER A 278 17.20 13.13 13.77
C SER A 278 16.80 12.21 14.93
N ASN A 279 15.99 12.73 15.86
CA ASN A 279 15.44 11.97 16.98
C ASN A 279 14.08 11.32 16.69
N LYS A 280 13.73 11.18 15.42
CA LYS A 280 12.49 10.55 14.95
C LYS A 280 12.72 9.93 13.57
N LEU A 281 11.92 8.91 13.25
CA LEU A 281 11.89 8.36 11.90
C LEU A 281 11.33 9.36 10.90
N GLY A 282 11.88 9.35 9.69
CA GLY A 282 11.27 10.00 8.55
C GLY A 282 9.91 9.39 8.23
N ILE A 283 9.05 10.18 7.58
CA ILE A 283 7.66 9.77 7.27
C ILE A 283 7.58 8.64 6.23
N GLN A 284 8.66 8.33 5.53
CA GLN A 284 8.76 7.22 4.59
C GLN A 284 8.76 5.84 5.27
N TRP A 285 9.07 5.79 6.56
CA TRP A 285 9.19 4.55 7.30
C TRP A 285 7.86 4.02 7.84
N GLN A 286 7.72 2.72 7.87
CA GLN A 286 6.61 2.01 8.47
C GLN A 286 7.08 0.69 9.10
N TRP A 287 6.44 0.28 10.19
CA TRP A 287 6.70 -1.00 10.82
C TRP A 287 5.84 -2.12 10.21
N ASN A 288 6.34 -3.35 10.28
CA ASN A 288 5.62 -4.52 9.77
C ASN A 288 4.38 -4.89 10.62
N SER A 289 4.31 -4.43 11.86
CA SER A 289 3.16 -4.55 12.75
C SER A 289 3.02 -3.30 13.61
N ASN A 290 2.02 -3.26 14.48
CA ASN A 290 1.88 -2.16 15.43
C ASN A 290 3.17 -1.98 16.25
N PRO A 291 3.80 -0.80 16.21
CA PRO A 291 5.11 -0.59 16.83
C PRO A 291 5.08 -0.57 18.36
N ASP A 292 6.19 -0.99 18.95
CA ASP A 292 6.50 -0.75 20.36
C ASP A 292 7.69 0.22 20.46
N LYS A 293 7.63 1.12 21.44
CA LYS A 293 8.65 2.15 21.68
C LYS A 293 10.04 1.56 21.94
N ASP A 294 10.10 0.35 22.47
CA ASP A 294 11.35 -0.30 22.85
C ASP A 294 12.08 -0.96 21.66
N TRP A 295 11.53 -0.88 20.44
CA TRP A 295 12.16 -1.45 19.25
C TRP A 295 13.29 -0.59 18.69
N ILE A 296 13.27 0.72 18.96
CA ILE A 296 14.20 1.68 18.38
C ILE A 296 14.67 2.70 19.42
N GLU A 297 15.95 3.05 19.37
CA GLU A 297 16.53 4.20 20.05
C GLU A 297 17.22 5.09 19.00
N PHE A 298 17.03 6.39 19.11
CA PHE A 298 17.69 7.35 18.23
C PHE A 298 19.00 7.81 18.86
N VAL A 299 20.07 7.83 18.05
CA VAL A 299 21.43 8.23 18.46
C VAL A 299 21.92 9.32 17.48
N PRO A 300 21.28 10.50 17.45
CA PRO A 300 21.52 11.52 16.43
C PRO A 300 22.95 12.07 16.46
N GLU A 301 23.61 12.04 17.61
CA GLU A 301 25.04 12.43 17.73
C GLU A 301 26.01 11.49 16.97
N LYS A 302 25.53 10.31 16.56
CA LYS A 302 26.24 9.34 15.73
C LYS A 302 25.60 9.19 14.34
N SER A 303 24.58 9.98 14.03
CA SER A 303 23.76 9.81 12.82
C SER A 303 23.38 8.34 12.64
N SER A 304 22.67 7.78 13.64
CA SER A 304 22.31 6.36 13.63
C SER A 304 21.08 6.07 14.48
N ILE A 305 20.49 4.93 14.21
CA ILE A 305 19.47 4.31 15.07
C ILE A 305 20.01 3.00 15.65
N LYS A 306 19.61 2.70 16.88
CA LYS A 306 19.77 1.39 17.50
C LYS A 306 18.46 0.63 17.38
N LEU A 307 18.48 -0.48 16.67
CA LEU A 307 17.34 -1.40 16.59
C LEU A 307 17.56 -2.53 17.59
N ASN A 308 16.63 -2.70 18.52
CA ASN A 308 16.67 -3.73 19.55
C ASN A 308 16.06 -5.04 19.04
N ALA A 309 16.71 -6.16 19.32
CA ALA A 309 16.22 -7.46 18.91
C ALA A 309 14.90 -7.80 19.64
N VAL A 310 13.91 -8.23 18.88
CA VAL A 310 12.59 -8.62 19.36
C VAL A 310 12.41 -10.12 19.16
N ASN A 311 11.84 -10.79 20.17
CA ASN A 311 11.58 -12.23 20.07
C ASN A 311 10.77 -12.54 18.81
N ALA A 312 11.35 -13.31 17.90
CA ALA A 312 10.63 -13.91 16.80
C ALA A 312 9.64 -14.94 17.34
N VAL A 313 8.46 -15.00 16.76
CA VAL A 313 7.52 -16.08 17.07
C VAL A 313 8.10 -17.39 16.54
N PRO A 314 8.17 -18.46 17.34
CA PRO A 314 8.74 -19.73 16.90
C PRO A 314 8.09 -20.21 15.59
N LEU A 315 8.89 -20.79 14.71
CA LEU A 315 8.45 -21.31 13.39
C LEU A 315 7.77 -20.28 12.48
N ARG A 316 8.03 -18.99 12.69
CA ARG A 316 7.56 -17.93 11.78
C ARG A 316 8.70 -17.48 10.86
N PRO A 317 8.41 -17.23 9.57
CA PRO A 317 9.40 -16.75 8.62
C PRO A 317 9.83 -15.31 8.91
N VAL A 318 10.94 -14.89 8.31
CA VAL A 318 11.45 -13.50 8.44
C VAL A 318 10.36 -12.48 8.11
N GLY A 319 9.53 -12.73 7.11
CA GLY A 319 8.43 -11.83 6.74
C GLY A 319 7.41 -11.57 7.85
N ASP A 320 7.35 -12.43 8.86
CA ASP A 320 6.47 -12.30 10.03
C ASP A 320 7.16 -11.67 11.25
N TYR A 321 8.41 -11.22 11.13
CA TYR A 321 9.04 -10.50 12.24
C TYR A 321 8.34 -9.16 12.45
N ARG A 322 8.04 -8.84 13.69
CA ARG A 322 7.22 -7.68 14.07
C ARG A 322 7.92 -6.35 13.78
N ASN A 323 9.19 -6.29 14.11
CA ASN A 323 10.01 -5.08 14.11
C ASN A 323 10.83 -4.91 12.82
N ILE A 324 10.31 -5.33 11.66
CA ILE A 324 10.91 -4.94 10.39
C ILE A 324 10.56 -3.47 10.15
N LEU A 325 11.56 -2.64 9.96
CA LEU A 325 11.42 -1.24 9.59
C LEU A 325 11.47 -1.15 8.06
N LEU A 326 10.35 -0.77 7.43
CA LEU A 326 10.07 -0.94 6.01
C LEU A 326 9.90 0.39 5.28
N GLN A 327 10.27 0.42 4.01
CA GLN A 327 9.85 1.43 3.03
C GLN A 327 9.23 0.75 1.80
N LYS A 328 8.34 1.45 1.11
CA LYS A 328 7.87 1.05 -0.23
C LYS A 328 8.99 1.20 -1.25
N TRP A 329 8.96 0.40 -2.31
CA TRP A 329 9.84 0.62 -3.44
C TRP A 329 9.58 2.00 -4.06
N PRO A 330 10.62 2.83 -4.27
CA PRO A 330 10.43 4.18 -4.82
C PRO A 330 10.24 4.17 -6.34
N ALA A 331 10.71 3.14 -7.01
CA ALA A 331 10.70 2.98 -8.45
C ALA A 331 10.76 1.49 -8.83
N PRO A 332 10.43 1.13 -10.09
CA PRO A 332 10.61 -0.24 -10.60
C PRO A 332 12.07 -0.71 -10.64
N GLU A 333 13.01 0.24 -10.79
CA GLU A 333 14.44 -0.03 -10.77
C GLU A 333 15.17 0.97 -9.87
N PHE A 334 15.95 0.48 -8.95
CA PHE A 334 16.74 1.28 -8.01
C PHE A 334 17.77 0.40 -7.30
N SER A 335 18.68 1.04 -6.59
CA SER A 335 19.49 0.36 -5.58
C SER A 335 19.47 1.12 -4.25
N CYS A 336 19.73 0.42 -3.17
CA CYS A 336 19.97 1.06 -1.89
C CYS A 336 21.08 0.34 -1.10
N VAL A 337 21.75 1.09 -0.25
CA VAL A 337 22.79 0.57 0.64
C VAL A 337 22.41 0.88 2.08
N THR A 338 22.41 -0.17 2.91
CA THR A 338 22.25 -0.06 4.36
C THR A 338 23.59 -0.33 5.03
N LYS A 339 24.07 0.60 5.84
CA LYS A 339 25.27 0.41 6.68
C LYS A 339 24.84 0.02 8.09
N MET A 340 25.31 -1.13 8.56
CA MET A 340 24.91 -1.74 9.83
C MET A 340 26.13 -2.22 10.62
N SER A 341 26.18 -1.90 11.92
CA SER A 341 27.09 -2.54 12.88
C SER A 341 26.39 -3.65 13.63
N ILE A 342 27.00 -4.81 13.66
CA ILE A 342 26.46 -6.04 14.26
C ILE A 342 27.11 -6.38 15.62
N SER A 343 28.02 -5.56 16.13
CA SER A 343 28.78 -5.82 17.37
C SER A 343 27.90 -5.95 18.63
N GLY A 344 26.67 -5.42 18.58
CA GLY A 344 25.68 -5.52 19.66
C GLY A 344 24.85 -6.80 19.66
N MET A 345 24.95 -7.64 18.63
CA MET A 345 24.18 -8.88 18.53
C MET A 345 24.63 -9.93 19.56
N LYS A 346 23.71 -10.75 20.00
CA LYS A 346 23.87 -11.84 20.96
C LYS A 346 23.53 -13.18 20.34
N GLU A 347 23.91 -14.27 21.03
CA GLU A 347 23.55 -15.64 20.64
C GLU A 347 22.05 -15.76 20.35
N GLY A 348 21.69 -16.29 19.18
CA GLY A 348 20.32 -16.42 18.71
C GLY A 348 19.73 -15.19 18.03
N ASP A 349 20.48 -14.08 17.94
CA ASP A 349 20.03 -12.91 17.18
C ASP A 349 20.28 -13.10 15.68
N LYS A 350 19.35 -12.56 14.90
CA LYS A 350 19.41 -12.50 13.42
C LYS A 350 19.09 -11.11 12.96
N ALA A 351 19.96 -10.50 12.16
CA ALA A 351 19.78 -9.14 11.65
C ALA A 351 20.16 -9.04 10.17
N GLY A 352 19.56 -8.10 9.45
CA GLY A 352 19.89 -7.88 8.05
C GLY A 352 18.86 -7.04 7.32
N VAL A 353 18.81 -7.25 6.00
CA VAL A 353 17.91 -6.57 5.06
C VAL A 353 16.94 -7.54 4.41
N VAL A 354 15.75 -7.07 4.07
CA VAL A 354 14.68 -7.90 3.52
C VAL A 354 13.93 -7.18 2.39
N SER A 355 13.52 -7.95 1.39
CA SER A 355 12.49 -7.62 0.42
C SER A 355 11.22 -8.41 0.75
N LEU A 356 10.11 -7.73 0.95
CA LEU A 356 8.86 -8.28 1.44
C LEU A 356 7.72 -8.07 0.45
N GLY A 357 7.39 -9.15 -0.26
CA GLY A 357 6.23 -9.27 -1.15
C GLY A 357 5.46 -10.55 -0.83
N MET A 358 4.85 -11.22 -1.82
CA MET A 358 4.29 -12.57 -1.66
C MET A 358 5.37 -13.63 -1.47
N ASN A 359 6.60 -13.34 -1.85
CA ASN A 359 7.78 -13.99 -1.33
C ASN A 359 8.55 -12.99 -0.46
N TYR A 360 9.24 -13.48 0.55
CA TYR A 360 10.24 -12.71 1.28
C TYR A 360 11.64 -13.22 0.88
N ILE A 361 12.53 -12.26 0.67
CA ILE A 361 13.91 -12.51 0.29
C ILE A 361 14.77 -11.68 1.23
N ALA A 362 15.72 -12.30 1.93
CA ALA A 362 16.55 -11.57 2.88
C ALA A 362 18.00 -12.00 2.80
N MET A 363 18.88 -11.07 3.11
CA MET A 363 20.28 -11.34 3.45
C MET A 363 20.48 -10.95 4.90
N ALA A 364 20.89 -11.91 5.72
CA ALA A 364 20.93 -11.76 7.17
C ALA A 364 22.19 -12.37 7.78
N ILE A 365 22.54 -11.90 8.94
CA ILE A 365 23.59 -12.45 9.79
C ILE A 365 22.92 -13.03 11.02
N GLU A 366 23.25 -14.26 11.38
CA GLU A 366 22.79 -14.93 12.60
C GLU A 366 23.99 -15.19 13.52
N VAL A 367 23.81 -14.95 14.81
CA VAL A 367 24.80 -15.37 15.83
C VAL A 367 24.43 -16.75 16.30
N LYS A 368 25.31 -17.72 16.05
CA LYS A 368 25.09 -19.12 16.39
C LYS A 368 26.39 -19.77 16.88
N ASN A 369 26.38 -20.35 18.08
CA ASN A 369 27.57 -20.93 18.74
C ASN A 369 28.74 -19.94 18.83
N GLY A 370 28.45 -18.66 19.10
CA GLY A 370 29.42 -17.57 19.15
C GLY A 370 30.01 -17.14 17.81
N GLU A 371 29.47 -17.64 16.69
CA GLU A 371 29.92 -17.30 15.34
C GLU A 371 28.85 -16.48 14.60
N TYR A 372 29.28 -15.50 13.80
CA TYR A 372 28.43 -14.71 12.94
C TYR A 372 28.32 -15.36 11.56
N VAL A 373 27.15 -15.85 11.20
CA VAL A 373 26.93 -16.64 10.00
C VAL A 373 26.04 -15.86 9.02
N LEU A 374 26.56 -15.59 7.83
CA LEU A 374 25.79 -14.98 6.74
C LEU A 374 24.80 -16.00 6.16
N GLN A 375 23.55 -15.57 5.99
CA GLN A 375 22.46 -16.36 5.44
C GLN A 375 21.81 -15.65 4.26
N GLN A 376 21.52 -16.37 3.20
CA GLN A 376 20.55 -16.00 2.17
C GLN A 376 19.25 -16.73 2.49
N ILE A 377 18.16 -15.97 2.58
CA ILE A 377 16.87 -16.47 3.03
C ILE A 377 15.84 -16.19 1.94
N ASN A 378 15.08 -17.20 1.57
CA ASN A 378 13.96 -17.06 0.64
C ASN A 378 12.80 -17.94 1.08
N GLY A 379 11.58 -17.42 0.98
CA GLY A 379 10.37 -18.17 1.31
C GLY A 379 9.12 -17.51 0.74
N THR A 380 7.99 -18.17 0.93
CA THR A 380 6.69 -17.66 0.53
C THR A 380 5.99 -17.03 1.73
N GLN A 381 5.40 -15.85 1.53
CA GLN A 381 4.57 -15.19 2.52
C GLN A 381 3.14 -15.78 2.45
N PHE A 382 2.62 -16.23 3.57
CA PHE A 382 1.24 -16.68 3.65
C PHE A 382 0.32 -15.52 4.04
N PHE A 383 -0.88 -15.49 3.45
CA PHE A 383 -1.88 -14.44 3.65
C PHE A 383 -3.13 -14.94 4.39
N ASP A 384 -3.02 -16.13 4.94
CA ASP A 384 -4.06 -16.66 5.81
C ASP A 384 -3.56 -16.66 7.25
N CYS A 385 -4.20 -15.86 8.09
CA CYS A 385 -3.80 -15.65 9.48
C CYS A 385 -3.90 -16.92 10.34
N ASP A 386 -4.61 -17.95 9.87
CA ASP A 386 -4.87 -19.18 10.60
C ASP A 386 -4.03 -20.38 10.13
N MET A 387 -3.19 -20.20 9.09
CA MET A 387 -2.34 -21.28 8.60
C MET A 387 -1.10 -21.48 9.48
N PRO A 388 -0.91 -22.65 10.06
CA PRO A 388 0.34 -22.97 10.76
C PRO A 388 1.49 -23.12 9.75
N TYR A 389 2.60 -22.45 9.98
CA TYR A 389 3.82 -22.68 9.22
C TYR A 389 4.46 -24.00 9.63
N THR A 390 4.97 -24.74 8.67
CA THR A 390 5.85 -25.90 8.90
C THR A 390 7.31 -25.48 8.72
N LYS A 391 8.25 -26.29 9.24
CA LYS A 391 9.70 -26.05 8.99
C LYS A 391 10.06 -26.08 7.51
N GLU A 392 9.28 -26.78 6.68
CA GLU A 392 9.47 -26.89 5.24
C GLU A 392 9.08 -25.62 4.49
N ASP A 393 8.22 -24.78 5.07
CA ASP A 393 7.83 -23.49 4.51
C ASP A 393 8.93 -22.44 4.63
N ILE A 394 9.92 -22.66 5.51
CA ILE A 394 11.03 -21.73 5.75
C ILE A 394 12.29 -22.28 5.08
N LYS A 395 12.68 -21.68 3.97
CA LYS A 395 13.90 -22.05 3.26
C LYS A 395 15.01 -21.08 3.61
N ASN A 396 15.97 -21.54 4.38
CA ASN A 396 17.18 -20.80 4.68
C ASN A 396 18.36 -21.46 3.96
N PHE A 397 19.11 -20.69 3.20
CA PHE A 397 20.34 -21.14 2.55
C PHE A 397 21.51 -20.50 3.26
N VAL A 398 22.39 -21.30 3.86
CA VAL A 398 23.66 -20.81 4.37
C VAL A 398 24.64 -20.71 3.20
N VAL A 399 25.07 -19.51 2.88
CA VAL A 399 25.92 -19.24 1.71
C VAL A 399 27.38 -19.08 2.09
N TYR A 400 27.64 -18.68 3.33
CA TYR A 400 28.98 -18.36 3.80
C TYR A 400 29.28 -19.08 5.13
N ASN A 401 30.35 -19.91 5.12
CA ASN A 401 30.84 -20.64 6.29
C ASN A 401 32.06 -19.96 6.94
N GLY A 402 32.35 -18.72 6.59
CA GLY A 402 33.42 -17.94 7.20
C GLY A 402 32.95 -17.14 8.40
N ARG A 403 33.85 -16.88 9.33
CA ARG A 403 33.59 -15.95 10.42
C ARG A 403 33.51 -14.53 9.87
N LEU A 404 32.40 -13.86 10.10
CA LEU A 404 32.31 -12.42 9.93
C LEU A 404 32.97 -11.72 11.12
N ASP A 405 33.70 -10.64 10.84
CA ASP A 405 34.28 -9.81 11.87
C ASP A 405 33.18 -8.89 12.46
N SER A 406 32.77 -9.19 13.69
CA SER A 406 31.69 -8.45 14.37
C SER A 406 32.03 -7.00 14.67
N GLU A 407 33.33 -6.64 14.67
CA GLU A 407 33.79 -5.27 14.93
C GLU A 407 33.72 -4.38 13.68
N LYS A 408 33.49 -4.95 12.50
CA LYS A 408 33.36 -4.21 11.24
C LYS A 408 31.91 -3.85 10.96
N ASN A 409 31.73 -2.73 10.28
CA ASN A 409 30.44 -2.41 9.68
C ASN A 409 30.20 -3.33 8.47
N ILE A 410 28.95 -3.73 8.29
CA ILE A 410 28.49 -4.46 7.11
C ILE A 410 27.65 -3.49 6.26
N TYR A 411 27.93 -3.49 4.97
CA TYR A 411 27.18 -2.74 3.97
C TYR A 411 26.34 -3.72 3.16
N PHE A 412 25.04 -3.74 3.38
CA PHE A 412 24.11 -4.50 2.58
C PHE A 412 23.67 -3.67 1.40
N LYS A 413 23.92 -4.14 0.20
CA LYS A 413 23.41 -3.54 -1.03
C LYS A 413 22.23 -4.35 -1.54
N TYR A 414 21.20 -3.64 -1.89
CA TYR A 414 19.93 -4.15 -2.42
C TYR A 414 19.69 -3.51 -3.78
N THR A 415 19.53 -4.31 -4.82
CA THR A 415 19.30 -3.81 -6.19
C THR A 415 18.07 -4.47 -6.79
N VAL A 416 17.16 -3.64 -7.32
CA VAL A 416 15.98 -4.06 -8.07
C VAL A 416 16.18 -3.72 -9.53
N LYS A 417 15.93 -4.69 -10.41
CA LYS A 417 15.94 -4.52 -11.87
C LYS A 417 14.82 -5.30 -12.52
N CYS A 418 14.24 -4.73 -13.56
CA CYS A 418 13.36 -5.47 -14.47
C CYS A 418 14.22 -6.43 -15.31
N THR A 419 14.02 -7.74 -15.18
CA THR A 419 14.81 -8.79 -15.83
C THR A 419 14.07 -9.43 -16.99
N GLY A 420 12.85 -9.01 -17.28
CA GLY A 420 12.03 -9.53 -18.37
C GLY A 420 10.57 -9.22 -18.21
N HIS A 421 9.78 -9.81 -19.11
CA HIS A 421 8.32 -9.72 -19.09
C HIS A 421 7.71 -11.09 -19.36
N ILE A 422 6.57 -11.34 -18.77
CA ILE A 422 5.81 -12.59 -18.92
C ILE A 422 4.34 -12.32 -19.23
N ASP A 423 3.73 -13.24 -19.96
CA ASP A 423 2.27 -13.31 -20.07
C ASP A 423 1.74 -14.27 -19.00
N HIS A 424 0.64 -13.91 -18.38
CA HIS A 424 -0.05 -14.80 -17.41
C HIS A 424 -1.55 -14.57 -17.43
N MET A 425 -2.29 -15.46 -16.77
CA MET A 425 -3.74 -15.34 -16.58
C MET A 425 -4.04 -14.84 -15.18
N GLU A 426 -5.02 -13.95 -15.07
CA GLU A 426 -5.56 -13.50 -13.80
C GLU A 426 -7.07 -13.37 -13.89
N LEU A 427 -7.81 -14.01 -12.96
CA LEU A 427 -9.27 -14.06 -13.00
C LEU A 427 -9.83 -14.52 -14.37
N ASP A 428 -9.16 -15.50 -15.01
CA ASP A 428 -9.45 -16.03 -16.33
C ASP A 428 -9.29 -15.01 -17.49
N LEU A 429 -8.59 -13.89 -17.23
CA LEU A 429 -8.28 -12.86 -18.22
C LEU A 429 -6.76 -12.83 -18.49
N PRO A 430 -6.34 -12.67 -19.77
CA PRO A 430 -4.93 -12.62 -20.10
C PRO A 430 -4.28 -11.29 -19.69
N VAL A 431 -3.21 -11.34 -18.92
CA VAL A 431 -2.32 -10.22 -18.66
C VAL A 431 -1.07 -10.41 -19.51
N LYS A 432 -0.86 -9.50 -20.44
CA LYS A 432 0.27 -9.56 -21.37
C LYS A 432 1.40 -8.65 -20.93
N ASN A 433 2.62 -9.11 -21.16
CA ASN A 433 3.83 -8.30 -20.99
C ASN A 433 3.99 -7.75 -19.54
N ALA A 434 3.60 -8.53 -18.53
CA ALA A 434 3.78 -8.13 -17.14
C ALA A 434 5.28 -8.13 -16.79
N PRO A 435 5.79 -7.07 -16.11
CA PRO A 435 7.20 -7.00 -15.76
C PRO A 435 7.60 -8.08 -14.74
N VAL A 436 8.83 -8.53 -14.82
CA VAL A 436 9.46 -9.43 -13.84
C VAL A 436 10.64 -8.71 -13.23
N GLU A 437 10.50 -8.27 -12.01
CA GLU A 437 11.58 -7.64 -11.26
C GLU A 437 12.35 -8.69 -10.45
N SER A 438 13.66 -8.58 -10.46
CA SER A 438 14.56 -9.37 -9.62
C SER A 438 15.22 -8.49 -8.57
N VAL A 439 15.35 -9.07 -7.38
CA VAL A 439 16.08 -8.48 -6.27
C VAL A 439 17.43 -9.15 -6.15
N THR A 440 18.47 -8.35 -6.15
CA THR A 440 19.84 -8.79 -5.91
C THR A 440 20.33 -8.22 -4.59
N PHE A 441 20.85 -9.08 -3.71
CA PHE A 441 21.53 -8.69 -2.48
C PHE A 441 23.02 -8.95 -2.59
N GLU A 442 23.82 -8.06 -2.03
CA GLU A 442 25.28 -8.15 -1.95
C GLU A 442 25.72 -7.60 -0.59
N ILE A 443 26.88 -8.02 -0.08
CA ILE A 443 27.50 -7.42 1.10
C ILE A 443 28.87 -6.84 0.78
N SER A 444 29.29 -5.90 1.61
CA SER A 444 30.64 -5.33 1.60
C SER A 444 31.08 -4.99 3.03
N TYR A 445 32.41 -5.00 3.25
CA TYR A 445 33.03 -4.58 4.52
C TYR A 445 33.69 -3.20 4.44
N ASP A 446 33.82 -2.66 3.23
CA ASP A 446 34.44 -1.35 2.96
C ASP A 446 33.47 -0.36 2.27
N GLY A 447 32.27 -0.84 1.88
CA GLY A 447 31.27 -0.05 1.16
C GLY A 447 31.57 0.17 -0.32
N VAL A 448 32.63 -0.46 -0.85
CA VAL A 448 33.10 -0.31 -2.21
C VAL A 448 33.10 -1.64 -2.97
N ASN A 449 33.70 -2.65 -2.39
CA ASN A 449 33.82 -3.99 -2.96
C ASN A 449 32.70 -4.88 -2.43
N TYR A 450 31.75 -5.22 -3.30
CA TYR A 450 30.59 -6.04 -2.95
C TYR A 450 30.78 -7.47 -3.39
N GLU A 451 30.35 -8.41 -2.55
CA GLU A 451 30.48 -9.84 -2.74
C GLU A 451 29.24 -10.62 -2.27
N ASN A 452 29.26 -11.94 -2.44
CA ASN A 452 28.20 -12.84 -2.03
C ASN A 452 26.82 -12.50 -2.64
N ALA A 453 26.83 -12.05 -3.90
CA ALA A 453 25.60 -11.70 -4.61
C ALA A 453 24.65 -12.90 -4.78
N PHE A 454 23.38 -12.68 -4.49
CA PHE A 454 22.34 -13.60 -4.93
C PHE A 454 21.12 -12.82 -5.44
N SER A 455 20.46 -13.38 -6.46
CA SER A 455 19.36 -12.73 -7.14
C SER A 455 18.17 -13.67 -7.25
N ILE A 456 17.00 -13.17 -6.89
CA ILE A 456 15.75 -13.94 -6.92
C ILE A 456 14.64 -13.05 -7.51
N PRO A 457 13.77 -13.59 -8.40
CA PRO A 457 12.60 -12.88 -8.86
C PRO A 457 11.70 -12.49 -7.68
N SER A 458 11.29 -11.23 -7.66
CA SER A 458 10.36 -10.71 -6.67
C SER A 458 8.91 -11.00 -7.09
N LYS A 459 8.05 -11.19 -6.11
CA LYS A 459 6.60 -11.28 -6.31
C LYS A 459 5.94 -10.09 -5.63
N ALA A 460 4.98 -9.47 -6.29
CA ALA A 460 4.18 -8.40 -5.71
C ALA A 460 3.66 -8.77 -4.32
N GLY A 461 3.39 -7.78 -3.50
CA GLY A 461 2.58 -8.00 -2.29
C GLY A 461 1.13 -8.28 -2.68
N ARG A 462 0.34 -8.81 -1.75
CA ARG A 462 -1.09 -9.00 -2.02
C ARG A 462 -1.77 -7.63 -2.02
N TRP A 463 -2.20 -7.18 -3.20
CA TRP A 463 -2.82 -5.87 -3.47
C TRP A 463 -1.95 -4.64 -3.18
N VAL A 464 -0.69 -4.84 -2.88
CA VAL A 464 0.28 -3.76 -2.61
C VAL A 464 1.61 -4.07 -3.29
N GLY A 465 2.46 -3.06 -3.47
CA GLY A 465 3.83 -3.24 -3.93
C GLY A 465 4.71 -3.92 -2.89
N VAL A 466 5.88 -4.34 -3.33
CA VAL A 466 6.94 -4.86 -2.48
C VAL A 466 7.49 -3.74 -1.60
N LYS A 467 7.96 -4.10 -0.43
CA LYS A 467 8.66 -3.23 0.51
C LYS A 467 10.06 -3.78 0.75
N ASN A 468 11.00 -2.91 1.02
CA ASN A 468 12.31 -3.30 1.52
C ASN A 468 12.54 -2.72 2.90
N GLY A 469 13.39 -3.35 3.70
CA GLY A 469 13.63 -2.88 5.06
C GLY A 469 14.78 -3.56 5.77
N VAL A 470 14.94 -3.16 7.01
CA VAL A 470 15.95 -3.64 7.95
C VAL A 470 15.27 -4.28 9.15
N PHE A 471 15.91 -5.28 9.72
CA PHE A 471 15.39 -5.97 10.88
C PHE A 471 16.48 -6.49 11.80
N VAL A 472 16.12 -6.72 13.07
CA VAL A 472 16.85 -7.54 14.01
C VAL A 472 15.86 -8.31 14.88
N ALA A 473 16.00 -9.62 14.96
CA ALA A 473 15.12 -10.49 15.74
C ALA A 473 15.95 -11.47 16.57
N HIS A 474 15.37 -11.94 17.67
CA HIS A 474 15.96 -12.96 18.54
C HIS A 474 15.18 -14.25 18.42
N ASN A 475 15.87 -15.37 18.25
CA ASN A 475 15.25 -16.68 18.30
C ASN A 475 14.77 -16.98 19.72
N SER A 476 13.47 -17.00 19.96
CA SER A 476 12.88 -17.23 21.28
C SER A 476 13.13 -18.62 21.88
N GLU A 477 13.65 -19.58 21.10
CA GLU A 477 14.08 -20.88 21.58
C GLU A 477 15.50 -20.85 22.16
N VAL A 478 16.26 -19.77 21.93
CA VAL A 478 17.60 -19.55 22.49
C VAL A 478 17.48 -18.76 23.78
N ALA A 479 17.98 -19.33 24.88
CA ALA A 479 18.01 -18.63 26.16
C ALA A 479 19.15 -17.62 26.18
N GLY A 480 18.90 -16.43 26.74
CA GLY A 480 19.92 -15.40 26.87
C GLY A 480 19.40 -13.98 26.75
N GLU A 481 20.32 -13.04 26.76
CA GLU A 481 20.04 -11.63 26.53
C GLU A 481 19.86 -11.39 25.01
N LYS A 482 18.91 -10.55 24.68
CA LYS A 482 18.74 -10.03 23.33
C LYS A 482 19.72 -8.90 23.06
N GLY A 483 20.25 -8.87 21.87
CA GLY A 483 21.15 -7.81 21.43
C GLY A 483 20.43 -6.72 20.61
N PHE A 484 21.23 -6.04 19.83
CA PHE A 484 20.79 -4.96 18.95
C PHE A 484 21.74 -4.82 17.76
N VAL A 485 21.33 -4.04 16.78
CA VAL A 485 22.20 -3.53 15.71
C VAL A 485 22.16 -2.01 15.70
N MET A 486 23.26 -1.39 15.24
CA MET A 486 23.28 0.02 14.89
C MET A 486 23.13 0.15 13.38
N VAL A 487 22.25 1.03 12.91
CA VAL A 487 22.08 1.35 11.50
C VAL A 487 22.43 2.81 11.28
N ASP A 488 23.49 3.05 10.51
CA ASP A 488 24.01 4.39 10.29
C ASP A 488 23.21 5.13 9.20
N TYR A 489 22.85 4.41 8.14
CA TYR A 489 22.03 4.97 7.06
C TYR A 489 21.37 3.90 6.19
N VAL A 490 20.34 4.34 5.47
CA VAL A 490 19.77 3.65 4.31
C VAL A 490 19.75 4.63 3.14
N ARG A 491 20.61 4.45 2.16
CA ARG A 491 20.78 5.35 1.01
C ARG A 491 20.28 4.71 -0.27
N TYR A 492 19.38 5.42 -0.92
CA TYR A 492 18.82 5.05 -2.23
C TYR A 492 19.59 5.75 -3.36
N MET A 493 19.72 5.04 -4.48
CA MET A 493 20.45 5.50 -5.68
C MET A 493 19.69 5.09 -6.96
#